data_d13e3931d464a31b9f17374a1bc354aa
#
_entry.id   d13e3931d464a31b9f17374a1bc354aa
#
_cell.length_a   1.000
_cell.length_b   1.000
_cell.length_c   1.000
_cell.angle_alpha   90.00
_cell.angle_beta   90.00
_cell.angle_gamma   90.00
#
_symmetry.space_group_name_H-M   'P 1'
#
loop_
_entity.id
_entity.type
_entity.pdbx_description
1 polymer ?
#
loop_
_entity_poly.entity_id
_entity_poly.type
_entity_poly.pdbx_seq_one_letter_code
_entity_poly.pdbx_strand_id
1 'polypeptide(L)'
;MRFDLHCHTTASDGGLSPKELVMRAENMQVDVLAITDHDTTAGIEQAQASAKHLQVIPGTEISCAWHAFDIHVVGLNLDIAHQGLQQQLSLQREKRELRAQEMGRRLAKAGIDGVYQQAKQLAGSAPITRSHFANVLVERGLATSFNKVFDKYLSRGNIGYVPNNWMNIGEAIETIHQAKGFAVLAHPTHYDLSNKWIRKLVSEFAELGGDAIEVAMPQMSKDQQQWLASLAQQHQLCASQGSDFHHPSTWRELGRGLQLPDQCQPIWQRWQAL
;
A
#
# COMPACT_ATOMS: atom_id res chain seq x y z
N MET A 1 -0.60 21.45 9.79
CA MET A 1 -0.15 20.06 10.00
C MET A 1 0.05 19.41 8.64
N ARG A 2 1.18 18.71 8.48
CA ARG A 2 1.52 17.95 7.26
C ARG A 2 1.29 16.47 7.53
N PHE A 3 0.37 15.88 6.78
CA PHE A 3 -0.01 14.47 6.89
C PHE A 3 0.61 13.67 5.76
N ASP A 4 1.12 12.47 6.06
CA ASP A 4 1.46 11.43 5.10
C ASP A 4 0.89 10.10 5.62
N LEU A 5 -0.17 9.63 5.00
CA LEU A 5 -0.97 8.52 5.52
C LEU A 5 -0.75 7.21 4.76
N HIS A 6 0.32 7.13 3.95
CA HIS A 6 0.66 5.92 3.21
C HIS A 6 2.17 5.84 2.98
N CYS A 7 2.83 4.93 3.68
CA CYS A 7 4.25 4.64 3.49
C CYS A 7 4.62 3.25 3.99
N HIS A 8 5.76 2.74 3.49
CA HIS A 8 6.24 1.37 3.74
C HIS A 8 7.62 1.37 4.39
N THR A 9 7.82 0.38 5.25
CA THR A 9 9.07 0.12 5.95
C THR A 9 9.67 -1.23 5.55
N THR A 10 10.83 -1.57 6.12
CA THR A 10 11.39 -2.94 5.99
C THR A 10 10.54 -4.02 6.67
N ALA A 11 9.42 -3.65 7.33
CA ALA A 11 8.44 -4.63 7.79
C ALA A 11 7.59 -5.20 6.64
N SER A 12 7.63 -4.57 5.44
CA SER A 12 7.14 -5.13 4.18
C SER A 12 8.20 -5.00 3.07
N ASP A 13 8.11 -4.02 2.20
CA ASP A 13 9.01 -3.83 1.05
C ASP A 13 9.57 -2.42 0.92
N GLY A 14 9.48 -1.63 1.97
CA GLY A 14 10.20 -0.38 2.08
C GLY A 14 11.70 -0.59 2.32
N GLY A 15 12.50 0.39 1.95
CA GLY A 15 13.96 0.35 2.07
C GLY A 15 14.51 0.90 3.40
N LEU A 16 13.66 1.48 4.25
CA LEU A 16 14.05 2.03 5.55
C LEU A 16 13.37 1.25 6.68
N SER A 17 14.11 1.00 7.76
CA SER A 17 13.49 0.46 8.97
C SER A 17 12.43 1.43 9.52
N PRO A 18 11.47 0.96 10.33
CA PRO A 18 10.46 1.84 10.92
C PRO A 18 11.06 3.04 11.64
N LYS A 19 12.18 2.85 12.34
CA LYS A 19 12.93 3.92 13.03
C LYS A 19 13.52 4.93 12.04
N GLU A 20 14.19 4.46 10.99
CA GLU A 20 14.80 5.33 9.97
C GLU A 20 13.76 6.11 9.20
N LEU A 21 12.61 5.48 8.91
CA LEU A 21 11.49 6.13 8.23
C LEU A 21 10.91 7.27 9.09
N VAL A 22 10.68 7.03 10.39
CA VAL A 22 10.22 8.05 11.33
C VAL A 22 11.21 9.21 11.40
N MET A 23 12.51 8.93 11.59
CA MET A 23 13.53 9.98 11.60
C MET A 23 13.54 10.80 10.30
N ARG A 24 13.35 10.13 9.15
CA ARG A 24 13.26 10.81 7.86
C ARG A 24 12.01 11.68 7.78
N ALA A 25 10.86 11.19 8.21
CA ALA A 25 9.61 11.94 8.22
C ALA A 25 9.70 13.20 9.11
N GLU A 26 10.33 13.11 10.29
CA GLU A 26 10.61 14.26 11.15
C GLU A 26 11.51 15.29 10.46
N ASN A 27 12.57 14.84 9.77
CA ASN A 27 13.45 15.71 8.99
C ASN A 27 12.71 16.39 7.81
N MET A 28 11.71 15.71 7.25
CA MET A 28 10.84 16.25 6.20
C MET A 28 9.68 17.09 6.75
N GLN A 29 9.65 17.32 8.08
CA GLN A 29 8.62 18.12 8.78
C GLN A 29 7.20 17.55 8.56
N VAL A 30 7.07 16.23 8.55
CA VAL A 30 5.78 15.56 8.62
C VAL A 30 5.31 15.57 10.07
N ASP A 31 4.08 16.01 10.32
CA ASP A 31 3.49 16.08 11.67
C ASP A 31 2.77 14.78 12.01
N VAL A 32 2.15 14.13 11.02
CA VAL A 32 1.36 12.90 11.18
C VAL A 32 1.74 11.92 10.08
N LEU A 33 2.20 10.72 10.45
CA LEU A 33 2.62 9.66 9.54
C LEU A 33 1.85 8.38 9.85
N ALA A 34 1.24 7.75 8.84
CA ALA A 34 0.75 6.39 8.99
C ALA A 34 1.76 5.38 8.45
N ILE A 35 2.05 4.34 9.25
CA ILE A 35 2.80 3.17 8.79
C ILE A 35 1.80 2.17 8.22
N THR A 36 1.94 1.85 6.95
CA THR A 36 0.94 1.07 6.19
C THR A 36 1.57 -0.10 5.44
N ASP A 37 2.48 -0.79 6.06
CA ASP A 37 3.16 -1.96 5.49
C ASP A 37 2.17 -3.00 4.93
N HIS A 38 2.52 -3.65 3.82
CA HIS A 38 1.68 -4.64 3.15
C HIS A 38 1.33 -5.84 4.02
N ASP A 39 0.05 -6.03 4.31
CA ASP A 39 -0.55 -7.15 5.04
C ASP A 39 0.15 -7.44 6.39
N THR A 40 0.67 -6.40 7.04
CA THR A 40 1.33 -6.51 8.35
C THR A 40 1.27 -5.22 9.15
N THR A 41 1.31 -5.34 10.47
CA THR A 41 1.42 -4.23 11.43
C THR A 41 2.74 -4.27 12.20
N ALA A 42 3.69 -5.13 11.80
CA ALA A 42 4.90 -5.43 12.56
C ALA A 42 5.85 -4.23 12.75
N GLY A 43 5.80 -3.23 11.84
CA GLY A 43 6.63 -2.02 11.93
C GLY A 43 6.12 -0.95 12.90
N ILE A 44 4.85 -1.04 13.34
CA ILE A 44 4.15 0.07 14.02
C ILE A 44 4.74 0.37 15.40
N GLU A 45 4.92 -0.64 16.25
CA GLU A 45 5.44 -0.43 17.60
C GLU A 45 6.82 0.21 17.60
N GLN A 46 7.71 -0.25 16.70
CA GLN A 46 9.05 0.34 16.56
C GLN A 46 8.97 1.79 16.04
N ALA A 47 8.08 2.08 15.09
CA ALA A 47 7.87 3.43 14.60
C ALA A 47 7.36 4.36 15.71
N GLN A 48 6.34 3.95 16.45
CA GLN A 48 5.78 4.71 17.58
C GLN A 48 6.82 4.97 18.67
N ALA A 49 7.61 3.96 19.04
CA ALA A 49 8.68 4.10 20.03
C ALA A 49 9.83 5.02 19.57
N SER A 50 9.98 5.24 18.26
CA SER A 50 11.05 6.06 17.67
C SER A 50 10.64 7.52 17.47
N ALA A 51 9.35 7.83 17.46
CA ALA A 51 8.81 9.15 17.19
C ALA A 51 9.04 10.09 18.39
N LYS A 52 9.49 11.32 18.11
CA LYS A 52 9.74 12.37 19.13
C LYS A 52 8.73 13.50 19.02
N HIS A 53 8.46 13.95 17.82
CA HIS A 53 7.59 15.10 17.52
C HIS A 53 6.47 14.74 16.53
N LEU A 54 6.61 13.61 15.87
CA LEU A 54 5.71 13.08 14.88
C LEU A 54 4.66 12.17 15.53
N GLN A 55 3.40 12.34 15.16
CA GLN A 55 2.35 11.37 15.51
C GLN A 55 2.37 10.20 14.53
N VAL A 56 2.57 8.98 15.03
CA VAL A 56 2.50 7.76 14.22
C VAL A 56 1.11 7.13 14.33
N ILE A 57 0.40 7.07 13.21
CA ILE A 57 -0.90 6.42 13.07
C ILE A 57 -0.70 4.95 12.72
N PRO A 58 -1.28 4.01 13.47
CA PRO A 58 -1.23 2.60 13.13
C PRO A 58 -2.09 2.30 11.90
N GLY A 59 -1.50 1.62 10.92
CA GLY A 59 -2.17 1.24 9.68
C GLY A 59 -1.62 -0.05 9.08
N THR A 60 -2.20 -0.46 7.98
CA THR A 60 -1.71 -1.53 7.10
C THR A 60 -2.32 -1.37 5.72
N GLU A 61 -1.59 -1.72 4.66
CA GLU A 61 -2.13 -1.79 3.31
C GLU A 61 -2.50 -3.24 2.98
N ILE A 62 -3.80 -3.53 2.92
CA ILE A 62 -4.34 -4.87 2.66
C ILE A 62 -4.46 -5.08 1.15
N SER A 63 -3.85 -6.18 0.68
CA SER A 63 -3.99 -6.61 -0.72
C SER A 63 -5.35 -7.24 -0.94
N CYS A 64 -6.09 -6.76 -1.95
CA CYS A 64 -7.44 -7.20 -2.28
C CYS A 64 -7.56 -7.65 -3.73
N ALA A 65 -8.47 -8.58 -3.98
CA ALA A 65 -8.91 -8.97 -5.31
C ALA A 65 -10.20 -8.22 -5.66
N TRP A 66 -10.21 -7.58 -6.83
CA TRP A 66 -11.41 -6.98 -7.41
C TRP A 66 -11.49 -7.33 -8.90
N HIS A 67 -12.48 -8.12 -9.29
CA HIS A 67 -12.49 -8.76 -10.61
C HIS A 67 -11.15 -9.49 -10.87
N ALA A 68 -10.41 -9.08 -11.90
CA ALA A 68 -9.11 -9.65 -12.24
C ALA A 68 -7.92 -8.74 -11.86
N PHE A 69 -8.15 -7.74 -11.01
CA PHE A 69 -7.17 -6.73 -10.62
C PHE A 69 -6.71 -6.92 -9.17
N ASP A 70 -5.45 -6.59 -8.92
CA ASP A 70 -4.89 -6.40 -7.59
C ASP A 70 -5.25 -4.97 -7.16
N ILE A 71 -6.03 -4.81 -6.10
CA ILE A 71 -6.42 -3.54 -5.50
C ILE A 71 -5.91 -3.50 -4.07
N HIS A 72 -5.60 -2.33 -3.56
CA HIS A 72 -5.16 -2.16 -2.18
C HIS A 72 -6.16 -1.30 -1.38
N VAL A 73 -6.38 -1.72 -0.14
CA VAL A 73 -7.17 -0.98 0.83
C VAL A 73 -6.29 -0.69 2.04
N VAL A 74 -6.05 0.59 2.29
CA VAL A 74 -5.31 1.04 3.47
C VAL A 74 -6.27 1.12 4.66
N GLY A 75 -5.95 0.41 5.73
CA GLY A 75 -6.57 0.58 7.03
C GLY A 75 -5.79 1.61 7.84
N LEU A 76 -6.47 2.63 8.34
CA LEU A 76 -5.88 3.69 9.16
C LEU A 76 -6.46 3.71 10.58
N ASN A 77 -5.66 4.14 11.55
CA ASN A 77 -6.03 4.27 12.96
C ASN A 77 -6.54 2.96 13.57
N LEU A 78 -5.85 1.86 13.30
CA LEU A 78 -6.23 0.50 13.67
C LEU A 78 -5.93 0.19 15.14
N ASP A 79 -6.80 -0.59 15.77
CA ASP A 79 -6.45 -1.38 16.94
C ASP A 79 -5.60 -2.59 16.49
N ILE A 80 -4.28 -2.44 16.52
CA ILE A 80 -3.34 -3.47 16.05
C ILE A 80 -3.33 -4.73 16.93
N ALA A 81 -3.89 -4.67 18.14
CA ALA A 81 -4.04 -5.84 19.02
C ALA A 81 -5.31 -6.65 18.70
N HIS A 82 -6.18 -6.16 17.81
CA HIS A 82 -7.43 -6.84 17.46
C HIS A 82 -7.15 -8.21 16.83
N GLN A 83 -7.59 -9.28 17.47
CA GLN A 83 -7.29 -10.67 17.07
C GLN A 83 -7.74 -11.00 15.66
N GLY A 84 -8.96 -10.57 15.28
CA GLY A 84 -9.51 -10.80 13.93
C GLY A 84 -8.64 -10.15 12.84
N LEU A 85 -8.15 -8.92 13.06
CA LEU A 85 -7.21 -8.26 12.16
C LEU A 85 -5.93 -9.09 12.00
N GLN A 86 -5.30 -9.48 13.11
CA GLN A 86 -4.05 -10.24 13.08
C GLN A 86 -4.21 -11.61 12.39
N GLN A 87 -5.34 -12.26 12.59
CA GLN A 87 -5.68 -13.52 11.92
C GLN A 87 -5.81 -13.33 10.39
N GLN A 88 -6.54 -12.32 9.94
CA GLN A 88 -6.71 -12.04 8.51
C GLN A 88 -5.38 -11.64 7.84
N LEU A 89 -4.57 -10.80 8.50
CA LEU A 89 -3.24 -10.46 8.00
C LEU A 89 -2.32 -11.69 7.94
N SER A 90 -2.43 -12.63 8.89
CA SER A 90 -1.67 -13.90 8.83
C SER A 90 -2.05 -14.73 7.61
N LEU A 91 -3.36 -14.89 7.36
CA LEU A 91 -3.84 -15.61 6.17
C LEU A 91 -3.39 -14.95 4.86
N GLN A 92 -3.36 -13.61 4.80
CA GLN A 92 -2.84 -12.89 3.64
C GLN A 92 -1.34 -13.15 3.43
N ARG A 93 -0.54 -13.17 4.50
CA ARG A 93 0.90 -13.49 4.42
C ARG A 93 1.15 -14.93 3.95
N GLU A 94 0.32 -15.89 4.37
CA GLU A 94 0.38 -17.27 3.85
C GLU A 94 0.09 -17.34 2.35
N LYS A 95 -0.94 -16.61 1.88
CA LYS A 95 -1.25 -16.51 0.45
C LYS A 95 -0.09 -15.85 -0.33
N ARG A 96 0.56 -14.81 0.24
CA ARG A 96 1.76 -14.20 -0.36
C ARG A 96 2.89 -15.20 -0.52
N GLU A 97 3.16 -15.97 0.51
CA GLU A 97 4.23 -16.99 0.50
C GLU A 97 3.97 -18.04 -0.59
N LEU A 98 2.76 -18.59 -0.66
CA LEU A 98 2.39 -19.58 -1.68
C LEU A 98 2.49 -18.99 -3.10
N ARG A 99 2.04 -17.76 -3.28
CA ARG A 99 2.16 -17.04 -4.57
C ARG A 99 3.62 -16.84 -4.97
N ALA A 100 4.48 -16.44 -4.02
CA ALA A 100 5.89 -16.23 -4.25
C ALA A 100 6.62 -17.52 -4.65
N GLN A 101 6.31 -18.65 -3.99
CA GLN A 101 6.85 -19.96 -4.36
C GLN A 101 6.48 -20.32 -5.80
N GLU A 102 5.22 -20.12 -6.19
CA GLU A 102 4.77 -20.39 -7.56
C GLU A 102 5.40 -19.44 -8.58
N MET A 103 5.60 -18.15 -8.25
CA MET A 103 6.35 -17.22 -9.10
C MET A 103 7.78 -17.70 -9.33
N GLY A 104 8.47 -18.11 -8.27
CA GLY A 104 9.82 -18.67 -8.37
C GLY A 104 9.87 -19.93 -9.23
N ARG A 105 8.89 -20.84 -9.07
CA ARG A 105 8.77 -22.06 -9.88
C ARG A 105 8.57 -21.75 -11.37
N ARG A 106 7.77 -20.75 -11.69
CA ARG A 106 7.54 -20.32 -13.09
C ARG A 106 8.78 -19.69 -13.70
N LEU A 107 9.49 -18.83 -12.97
CA LEU A 107 10.75 -18.24 -13.41
C LEU A 107 11.83 -19.31 -13.64
N ALA A 108 11.94 -20.29 -12.73
CA ALA A 108 12.87 -21.41 -12.87
C ALA A 108 12.58 -22.25 -14.13
N LYS A 109 11.31 -22.53 -14.44
CA LYS A 109 10.92 -23.21 -15.70
C LYS A 109 11.35 -22.44 -16.95
N ALA A 110 11.50 -21.13 -16.85
CA ALA A 110 12.00 -20.28 -17.94
C ALA A 110 13.53 -20.10 -17.92
N GLY A 111 14.25 -20.87 -17.10
CA GLY A 111 15.71 -20.82 -16.99
C GLY A 111 16.24 -19.74 -16.05
N ILE A 112 15.38 -19.15 -15.18
CA ILE A 112 15.77 -18.13 -14.20
C ILE A 112 15.64 -18.73 -12.80
N ASP A 113 16.63 -19.56 -12.43
CA ASP A 113 16.61 -20.33 -11.19
C ASP A 113 16.94 -19.49 -9.94
N GLY A 114 16.47 -19.92 -8.76
CA GLY A 114 16.86 -19.38 -7.46
C GLY A 114 16.33 -17.99 -7.13
N VAL A 115 15.39 -17.43 -7.92
CA VAL A 115 14.84 -16.07 -7.69
C VAL A 115 14.02 -16.03 -6.41
N TYR A 116 13.20 -17.05 -6.15
CA TYR A 116 12.40 -17.12 -4.92
C TYR A 116 13.28 -17.10 -3.66
N GLN A 117 14.34 -17.91 -3.64
CA GLN A 117 15.23 -17.99 -2.48
C GLN A 117 15.90 -16.64 -2.19
N GLN A 118 16.37 -15.94 -3.22
CA GLN A 118 16.96 -14.62 -3.06
C GLN A 118 15.92 -13.56 -2.65
N ALA A 119 14.74 -13.57 -3.27
CA ALA A 119 13.65 -12.67 -2.88
C ALA A 119 13.20 -12.92 -1.43
N LYS A 120 13.17 -14.18 -0.98
CA LYS A 120 12.88 -14.54 0.41
C LYS A 120 13.97 -14.06 1.36
N GLN A 121 15.23 -14.16 0.97
CA GLN A 121 16.36 -13.66 1.75
C GLN A 121 16.30 -12.14 1.87
N LEU A 122 15.95 -11.40 0.80
CA LEU A 122 15.76 -9.95 0.86
C LEU A 122 14.59 -9.55 1.76
N ALA A 123 13.48 -10.29 1.71
CA ALA A 123 12.32 -10.03 2.55
C ALA A 123 12.60 -10.30 4.04
N GLY A 124 13.52 -11.23 4.36
CA GLY A 124 13.81 -11.61 5.74
C GLY A 124 12.56 -12.15 6.45
N SER A 125 12.12 -11.46 7.50
CA SER A 125 10.89 -11.76 8.25
C SER A 125 9.64 -11.07 7.69
N ALA A 126 9.82 -10.14 6.74
CA ALA A 126 8.72 -9.41 6.13
C ALA A 126 7.89 -10.28 5.16
N PRO A 127 6.63 -9.92 4.88
CA PRO A 127 5.85 -10.52 3.81
C PRO A 127 6.57 -10.38 2.47
N ILE A 128 6.73 -11.48 1.75
CA ILE A 128 7.37 -11.44 0.43
C ILE A 128 6.45 -10.77 -0.60
N THR A 129 6.97 -9.78 -1.34
CA THR A 129 6.23 -9.01 -2.34
C THR A 129 6.83 -9.17 -3.74
N ARG A 130 6.13 -8.69 -4.77
CA ARG A 130 6.69 -8.61 -6.13
C ARG A 130 7.89 -7.67 -6.22
N SER A 131 7.98 -6.69 -5.32
CA SER A 131 9.12 -5.77 -5.23
C SER A 131 10.42 -6.50 -4.92
N HIS A 132 10.39 -7.49 -4.03
CA HIS A 132 11.57 -8.31 -3.73
C HIS A 132 12.03 -9.11 -4.96
N PHE A 133 11.09 -9.69 -5.72
CA PHE A 133 11.42 -10.35 -7.00
C PHE A 133 12.01 -9.37 -8.01
N ALA A 134 11.42 -8.16 -8.11
CA ALA A 134 11.90 -7.16 -9.03
C ALA A 134 13.33 -6.72 -8.71
N ASN A 135 13.66 -6.52 -7.44
CA ASN A 135 15.01 -6.19 -7.00
C ASN A 135 16.01 -7.29 -7.39
N VAL A 136 15.70 -8.56 -7.13
CA VAL A 136 16.55 -9.69 -7.52
C VAL A 136 16.79 -9.73 -9.03
N LEU A 137 15.75 -9.52 -9.83
CA LEU A 137 15.87 -9.59 -11.30
C LEU A 137 16.67 -8.39 -11.87
N VAL A 138 16.60 -7.21 -11.24
CA VAL A 138 17.45 -6.05 -11.57
C VAL A 138 18.91 -6.32 -11.18
N GLU A 139 19.17 -6.79 -9.95
CA GLU A 139 20.52 -7.12 -9.48
C GLU A 139 21.22 -8.18 -10.35
N ARG A 140 20.45 -9.13 -10.89
CA ARG A 140 20.96 -10.13 -11.85
C ARG A 140 21.16 -9.58 -13.27
N GLY A 141 20.85 -8.30 -13.53
CA GLY A 141 20.97 -7.69 -14.85
C GLY A 141 19.96 -8.20 -15.88
N LEU A 142 18.86 -8.84 -15.45
CA LEU A 142 17.81 -9.36 -16.34
C LEU A 142 16.88 -8.26 -16.86
N ALA A 143 16.87 -7.12 -16.20
CA ALA A 143 16.20 -5.89 -16.62
C ALA A 143 16.98 -4.66 -16.14
N THR A 144 16.85 -3.55 -16.87
CA THR A 144 17.58 -2.29 -16.61
C THR A 144 16.96 -1.44 -15.52
N SER A 145 15.74 -1.73 -15.12
CA SER A 145 15.01 -1.00 -14.07
C SER A 145 13.89 -1.85 -13.47
N PHE A 146 13.42 -1.43 -12.30
CA PHE A 146 12.29 -2.01 -11.59
C PHE A 146 11.04 -2.15 -12.49
N ASN A 147 10.64 -1.08 -13.15
CA ASN A 147 9.48 -1.10 -14.05
C ASN A 147 9.66 -2.08 -15.21
N LYS A 148 10.86 -2.18 -15.77
CA LYS A 148 11.16 -3.13 -16.84
C LYS A 148 11.05 -4.59 -16.40
N VAL A 149 11.25 -4.88 -15.11
CA VAL A 149 10.99 -6.23 -14.57
C VAL A 149 9.50 -6.55 -14.64
N PHE A 150 8.64 -5.63 -14.24
CA PHE A 150 7.19 -5.83 -14.33
C PHE A 150 6.76 -6.03 -15.77
N ASP A 151 7.19 -5.16 -16.68
CA ASP A 151 6.87 -5.25 -18.11
C ASP A 151 7.25 -6.60 -18.73
N LYS A 152 8.39 -7.17 -18.30
CA LYS A 152 8.97 -8.35 -18.96
C LYS A 152 8.67 -9.66 -18.24
N TYR A 153 8.51 -9.65 -16.90
CA TYR A 153 8.48 -10.88 -16.11
C TYR A 153 7.28 -11.02 -15.18
N LEU A 154 6.81 -9.94 -14.54
CA LEU A 154 5.91 -10.06 -13.38
C LEU A 154 4.47 -9.60 -13.62
N SER A 155 4.21 -8.78 -14.65
CA SER A 155 2.85 -8.34 -15.00
C SER A 155 2.07 -9.46 -15.69
N ARG A 156 0.76 -9.29 -15.75
CA ARG A 156 -0.17 -10.24 -16.37
C ARG A 156 0.26 -10.59 -17.80
N GLY A 157 0.26 -11.88 -18.10
CA GLY A 157 0.71 -12.40 -19.40
C GLY A 157 2.18 -12.79 -19.45
N ASN A 158 2.98 -12.41 -18.46
CA ASN A 158 4.40 -12.74 -18.39
C ASN A 158 4.67 -14.03 -17.62
N ILE A 159 5.88 -14.56 -17.79
CA ILE A 159 6.29 -15.90 -17.29
C ILE A 159 6.23 -16.02 -15.75
N GLY A 160 6.55 -14.96 -15.02
CA GLY A 160 6.54 -14.96 -13.55
C GLY A 160 5.20 -14.51 -12.95
N TYR A 161 4.20 -14.18 -13.79
CA TYR A 161 2.90 -13.76 -13.28
C TYR A 161 2.14 -14.94 -12.67
N VAL A 162 1.66 -14.75 -11.45
CA VAL A 162 0.76 -15.66 -10.75
C VAL A 162 -0.49 -14.88 -10.35
N PRO A 163 -1.70 -15.32 -10.73
CA PRO A 163 -2.94 -14.71 -10.27
C PRO A 163 -2.98 -14.65 -8.73
N ASN A 164 -3.59 -13.61 -8.20
CA ASN A 164 -3.81 -13.52 -6.76
C ASN A 164 -5.06 -14.33 -6.33
N ASN A 165 -5.10 -14.61 -5.03
CA ASN A 165 -6.26 -15.15 -4.32
C ASN A 165 -6.48 -14.36 -3.02
N TRP A 166 -6.22 -13.05 -3.08
CA TRP A 166 -6.40 -12.14 -1.94
C TRP A 166 -7.84 -12.16 -1.44
N MET A 167 -8.07 -11.62 -0.24
CA MET A 167 -9.43 -11.33 0.20
C MET A 167 -10.10 -10.32 -0.75
N ASN A 168 -11.41 -10.28 -0.79
CA ASN A 168 -12.13 -9.27 -1.55
C ASN A 168 -12.18 -7.92 -0.79
N ILE A 169 -12.56 -6.85 -1.47
CA ILE A 169 -12.61 -5.49 -0.89
C ILE A 169 -13.55 -5.43 0.31
N GLY A 170 -14.72 -6.08 0.26
CA GLY A 170 -15.69 -6.08 1.38
C GLY A 170 -15.13 -6.74 2.63
N GLU A 171 -14.43 -7.88 2.48
CA GLU A 171 -13.74 -8.56 3.59
C GLU A 171 -12.64 -7.68 4.20
N ALA A 172 -11.90 -6.93 3.38
CA ALA A 172 -10.88 -5.99 3.88
C ALA A 172 -11.50 -4.84 4.67
N ILE A 173 -12.57 -4.22 4.15
CA ILE A 173 -13.30 -3.15 4.83
C ILE A 173 -13.84 -3.65 6.17
N GLU A 174 -14.50 -4.81 6.19
CA GLU A 174 -15.03 -5.40 7.42
C GLU A 174 -13.92 -5.67 8.45
N THR A 175 -12.79 -6.24 8.01
CA THR A 175 -11.62 -6.50 8.87
C THR A 175 -11.07 -5.21 9.50
N ILE A 176 -10.97 -4.13 8.71
CA ILE A 176 -10.52 -2.82 9.16
C ILE A 176 -11.50 -2.23 10.18
N HIS A 177 -12.80 -2.27 9.91
CA HIS A 177 -13.83 -1.73 10.80
C HIS A 177 -13.93 -2.50 12.13
N GLN A 178 -13.79 -3.83 12.09
CA GLN A 178 -13.75 -4.64 13.31
C GLN A 178 -12.55 -4.26 14.20
N ALA A 179 -11.43 -3.86 13.59
CA ALA A 179 -10.28 -3.30 14.29
C ALA A 179 -10.39 -1.79 14.57
N LYS A 180 -11.60 -1.21 14.52
CA LYS A 180 -11.91 0.21 14.78
C LYS A 180 -11.20 1.21 13.88
N GLY A 181 -10.70 0.75 12.74
CA GLY A 181 -10.01 1.58 11.75
C GLY A 181 -10.94 2.17 10.71
N PHE A 182 -10.33 2.93 9.79
CA PHE A 182 -10.96 3.52 8.62
C PHE A 182 -10.39 2.92 7.35
N ALA A 183 -11.26 2.48 6.44
CA ALA A 183 -10.89 1.86 5.18
C ALA A 183 -10.72 2.92 4.09
N VAL A 184 -9.55 2.96 3.45
CA VAL A 184 -9.18 3.91 2.39
C VAL A 184 -8.82 3.17 1.12
N LEU A 185 -9.44 3.48 -0.01
CA LEU A 185 -9.02 2.97 -1.31
C LEU A 185 -7.70 3.61 -1.70
N ALA A 186 -6.64 2.81 -1.80
CA ALA A 186 -5.30 3.28 -2.07
C ALA A 186 -5.08 3.60 -3.56
N HIS A 187 -4.32 4.66 -3.83
CA HIS A 187 -3.77 5.07 -5.14
C HIS A 187 -4.59 4.69 -6.39
N PRO A 188 -5.89 5.08 -6.49
CA PRO A 188 -6.79 4.57 -7.53
C PRO A 188 -6.32 4.87 -8.98
N THR A 189 -5.49 5.88 -9.18
CA THR A 189 -4.91 6.23 -10.50
C THR A 189 -3.63 5.45 -10.85
N HIS A 190 -3.08 4.65 -9.94
CA HIS A 190 -1.91 3.81 -10.22
C HIS A 190 -2.27 2.43 -10.80
N TYR A 191 -3.53 2.04 -10.74
CA TYR A 191 -4.00 0.82 -11.38
C TYR A 191 -4.08 1.01 -12.89
N ASP A 192 -3.76 -0.04 -13.65
CA ASP A 192 -3.96 -0.08 -15.10
C ASP A 192 -5.45 -0.24 -15.44
N LEU A 193 -6.21 0.79 -15.06
CA LEU A 193 -7.66 0.87 -15.21
C LEU A 193 -8.05 2.11 -16.00
N SER A 194 -9.02 1.96 -16.90
CA SER A 194 -9.65 3.13 -17.53
C SER A 194 -10.44 3.94 -16.49
N ASN A 195 -10.68 5.22 -16.79
CA ASN A 195 -11.50 6.09 -15.91
C ASN A 195 -12.90 5.50 -15.62
N LYS A 196 -13.48 4.76 -16.57
CA LYS A 196 -14.75 4.05 -16.37
C LYS A 196 -14.64 2.98 -15.28
N TRP A 197 -13.56 2.22 -15.29
CA TRP A 197 -13.30 1.17 -14.30
C TRP A 197 -12.94 1.75 -12.92
N ILE A 198 -12.20 2.88 -12.87
CA ILE A 198 -11.93 3.57 -11.61
C ILE A 198 -13.23 4.09 -10.98
N ARG A 199 -14.15 4.70 -11.78
CA ARG A 199 -15.47 5.11 -11.29
C ARG A 199 -16.26 3.93 -10.71
N LYS A 200 -16.25 2.79 -11.40
CA LYS A 200 -16.90 1.57 -10.93
C LYS A 200 -16.29 1.08 -9.61
N LEU A 201 -14.96 1.04 -9.53
CA LEU A 201 -14.24 0.65 -8.32
C LEU A 201 -14.60 1.55 -7.13
N VAL A 202 -14.59 2.88 -7.31
CA VAL A 202 -14.94 3.84 -6.25
C VAL A 202 -16.41 3.70 -5.84
N SER A 203 -17.34 3.48 -6.78
CA SER A 203 -18.76 3.24 -6.48
C SER A 203 -18.93 1.98 -5.63
N GLU A 204 -18.39 0.85 -6.09
CA GLU A 204 -18.50 -0.41 -5.35
C GLU A 204 -17.80 -0.36 -3.99
N PHE A 205 -16.64 0.33 -3.89
CA PHE A 205 -15.95 0.53 -2.62
C PHE A 205 -16.81 1.31 -1.62
N ALA A 206 -17.48 2.38 -2.06
CA ALA A 206 -18.40 3.15 -1.24
C ALA A 206 -19.65 2.34 -0.82
N GLU A 207 -20.23 1.58 -1.75
CA GLU A 207 -21.38 0.70 -1.48
C GLU A 207 -21.06 -0.39 -0.46
N LEU A 208 -19.81 -0.86 -0.43
CA LEU A 208 -19.30 -1.83 0.54
C LEU A 208 -18.97 -1.20 1.92
N GLY A 209 -19.11 0.11 2.06
CA GLY A 209 -18.90 0.83 3.31
C GLY A 209 -17.49 1.40 3.48
N GLY A 210 -16.73 1.58 2.40
CA GLY A 210 -15.43 2.26 2.46
C GLY A 210 -15.56 3.69 2.99
N ASP A 211 -14.52 4.19 3.65
CA ASP A 211 -14.55 5.49 4.35
C ASP A 211 -13.94 6.63 3.53
N ALA A 212 -12.89 6.35 2.77
CA ALA A 212 -12.16 7.37 2.03
C ALA A 212 -11.48 6.82 0.78
N ILE A 213 -11.04 7.72 -0.10
CA ILE A 213 -10.12 7.40 -1.20
C ILE A 213 -8.88 8.28 -1.12
N GLU A 214 -7.74 7.82 -1.60
CA GLU A 214 -6.56 8.66 -1.78
C GLU A 214 -6.77 9.61 -2.95
N VAL A 215 -6.72 10.92 -2.65
CA VAL A 215 -6.95 12.01 -3.60
C VAL A 215 -5.65 12.74 -3.94
N ALA A 216 -4.69 12.79 -3.01
CA ALA A 216 -3.42 13.45 -3.23
C ALA A 216 -2.24 12.49 -3.02
N MET A 217 -1.39 12.41 -4.04
CA MET A 217 -0.18 11.61 -4.09
C MET A 217 0.93 12.36 -4.83
N PRO A 218 2.21 12.04 -4.59
CA PRO A 218 3.30 12.63 -5.37
C PRO A 218 3.12 12.41 -6.88
N GLN A 219 3.45 13.43 -7.67
CA GLN A 219 3.39 13.41 -9.14
C GLN A 219 1.97 13.35 -9.75
N MET A 220 0.93 13.36 -8.94
CA MET A 220 -0.43 13.45 -9.45
C MET A 220 -0.69 14.84 -10.02
N SER A 221 -1.30 14.92 -11.22
CA SER A 221 -1.69 16.20 -11.80
C SER A 221 -2.87 16.82 -11.03
N LYS A 222 -2.99 18.15 -11.10
CA LYS A 222 -4.13 18.85 -10.47
C LYS A 222 -5.48 18.37 -11.01
N ASP A 223 -5.54 18.04 -12.30
CA ASP A 223 -6.77 17.53 -12.92
C ASP A 223 -7.16 16.16 -12.38
N GLN A 224 -6.17 15.28 -12.17
CA GLN A 224 -6.40 13.98 -11.54
C GLN A 224 -6.86 14.14 -10.09
N GLN A 225 -6.25 15.04 -9.31
CA GLN A 225 -6.67 15.33 -7.94
C GLN A 225 -8.11 15.86 -7.89
N GLN A 226 -8.45 16.82 -8.74
CA GLN A 226 -9.80 17.38 -8.82
C GLN A 226 -10.83 16.34 -9.23
N TRP A 227 -10.46 15.46 -10.18
CA TRP A 227 -11.33 14.38 -10.60
C TRP A 227 -11.60 13.36 -9.47
N LEU A 228 -10.55 12.93 -8.73
CA LEU A 228 -10.71 12.04 -7.58
C LEU A 228 -11.47 12.72 -6.44
N ALA A 229 -11.22 14.00 -6.18
CA ALA A 229 -11.98 14.79 -5.21
C ALA A 229 -13.48 14.83 -5.56
N SER A 230 -13.80 15.00 -6.85
CA SER A 230 -15.19 14.96 -7.32
C SER A 230 -15.83 13.58 -7.14
N LEU A 231 -15.07 12.50 -7.35
CA LEU A 231 -15.56 11.14 -7.10
C LEU A 231 -15.78 10.88 -5.60
N ALA A 232 -14.84 11.33 -4.74
CA ALA A 232 -15.01 11.22 -3.30
C ALA A 232 -16.29 11.92 -2.83
N GLN A 233 -16.50 13.15 -3.29
CA GLN A 233 -17.70 13.93 -2.96
C GLN A 233 -18.99 13.28 -3.50
N GLN A 234 -18.98 12.79 -4.74
CA GLN A 234 -20.13 12.12 -5.36
C GLN A 234 -20.59 10.89 -4.57
N HIS A 235 -19.65 10.15 -3.98
CA HIS A 235 -19.91 8.93 -3.22
C HIS A 235 -19.87 9.13 -1.70
N GLN A 236 -19.85 10.38 -1.22
CA GLN A 236 -19.82 10.75 0.20
C GLN A 236 -18.63 10.13 0.96
N LEU A 237 -17.53 9.90 0.26
CA LEU A 237 -16.27 9.43 0.84
C LEU A 237 -15.43 10.62 1.32
N CYS A 238 -14.71 10.41 2.41
CA CYS A 238 -13.62 11.30 2.80
C CYS A 238 -12.46 11.21 1.80
N ALA A 239 -11.52 12.15 1.90
CA ALA A 239 -10.28 12.13 1.16
C ALA A 239 -9.09 11.80 2.07
N SER A 240 -8.19 10.96 1.58
CA SER A 240 -6.89 10.69 2.16
C SER A 240 -5.77 11.17 1.24
N GLN A 241 -4.57 11.21 1.79
CA GLN A 241 -3.34 11.53 1.06
C GLN A 241 -2.19 10.69 1.60
N GLY A 242 -1.27 10.30 0.72
CA GLY A 242 -0.10 9.54 1.11
C GLY A 242 0.96 9.54 0.03
N SER A 243 2.22 9.42 0.44
CA SER A 243 3.34 9.39 -0.49
C SER A 243 3.50 8.03 -1.18
N ASP A 244 2.99 6.97 -0.58
CA ASP A 244 3.28 5.59 -0.96
C ASP A 244 4.82 5.38 -1.06
N PHE A 245 5.52 5.95 -0.05
CA PHE A 245 6.97 5.95 0.01
C PHE A 245 7.50 4.55 0.31
N HIS A 246 8.38 4.05 -0.56
CA HIS A 246 9.12 2.81 -0.35
C HIS A 246 10.61 3.06 -0.13
N HIS A 247 11.22 3.95 -0.92
CA HIS A 247 12.64 4.32 -0.77
C HIS A 247 12.89 5.77 -1.17
N PRO A 248 13.98 6.37 -0.64
CA PRO A 248 14.39 7.70 -1.05
C PRO A 248 14.57 7.77 -2.57
N SER A 249 13.89 8.72 -3.21
CA SER A 249 14.06 8.99 -4.64
C SER A 249 13.88 10.48 -4.93
N THR A 250 14.30 10.91 -6.10
CA THR A 250 14.14 12.32 -6.54
C THR A 250 12.67 12.69 -6.73
N TRP A 251 11.81 11.71 -6.96
CA TRP A 251 10.42 11.90 -7.38
C TRP A 251 9.41 11.64 -6.27
N ARG A 252 9.73 10.80 -5.28
CA ARG A 252 8.84 10.41 -4.20
C ARG A 252 9.53 10.61 -2.86
N GLU A 253 8.95 11.45 -2.02
CA GLU A 253 9.48 11.80 -0.70
C GLU A 253 8.32 11.95 0.30
N LEU A 254 8.58 11.62 1.56
CA LEU A 254 7.61 11.73 2.66
C LEU A 254 7.07 13.16 2.78
N GLY A 255 5.76 13.28 2.87
CA GLY A 255 5.05 14.54 3.04
C GLY A 255 5.14 15.52 1.86
N ARG A 256 5.79 15.15 0.76
CA ARG A 256 6.02 16.04 -0.38
C ARG A 256 4.88 15.98 -1.39
N GLY A 257 4.34 17.18 -1.73
CA GLY A 257 3.29 17.28 -2.76
C GLY A 257 1.94 16.73 -2.33
N LEU A 258 1.76 16.54 -1.02
CA LEU A 258 0.52 16.05 -0.42
C LEU A 258 -0.31 17.23 0.06
N GLN A 259 -1.31 17.60 -0.73
CA GLN A 259 -2.28 18.63 -0.39
C GLN A 259 -3.63 18.27 -0.98
N LEU A 260 -4.62 18.08 -0.11
CA LEU A 260 -5.99 17.83 -0.55
C LEU A 260 -6.60 19.11 -1.15
N PRO A 261 -7.43 18.99 -2.21
CA PRO A 261 -8.29 20.07 -2.66
C PRO A 261 -9.25 20.55 -1.55
N ASP A 262 -9.52 21.86 -1.51
CA ASP A 262 -10.30 22.50 -0.43
C ASP A 262 -11.72 21.93 -0.26
N GLN A 263 -12.31 21.39 -1.32
CA GLN A 263 -13.64 20.77 -1.27
C GLN A 263 -13.67 19.39 -0.62
N CYS A 264 -12.52 18.80 -0.32
CA CYS A 264 -12.44 17.47 0.30
C CYS A 264 -12.67 17.55 1.80
N GLN A 265 -13.37 16.54 2.34
CA GLN A 265 -13.39 16.27 3.75
C GLN A 265 -12.24 15.33 4.11
N PRO A 266 -11.21 15.78 4.84
CA PRO A 266 -10.07 14.92 5.20
C PRO A 266 -10.48 13.80 6.14
N ILE A 267 -9.99 12.58 5.90
CA ILE A 267 -10.31 11.40 6.72
C ILE A 267 -9.88 11.57 8.18
N TRP A 268 -8.77 12.27 8.45
CA TRP A 268 -8.25 12.47 9.81
C TRP A 268 -9.15 13.35 10.70
N GLN A 269 -10.10 14.06 10.15
CA GLN A 269 -11.11 14.75 10.95
C GLN A 269 -12.06 13.78 11.67
N ARG A 270 -12.23 12.56 11.14
CA ARG A 270 -13.10 11.53 11.74
C ARG A 270 -12.50 10.92 13.00
N TRP A 271 -11.20 10.69 13.07
CA TRP A 271 -10.58 10.14 14.29
C TRP A 271 -10.13 11.19 15.30
N GLN A 272 -10.07 12.47 14.94
CA GLN A 272 -9.87 13.56 15.89
C GLN A 272 -11.15 13.93 16.65
N ALA A 273 -12.30 13.44 16.19
CA ALA A 273 -13.61 13.63 16.81
C ALA A 273 -14.04 12.47 17.72
N LEU A 274 -13.22 11.41 17.82
CA LEU A 274 -13.40 10.26 18.70
C LEU A 274 -12.52 10.39 19.95
#